data_24d5d3c1f95a9c3cad1b2db507f24f54
#
_entry.id   24d5d3c1f95a9c3cad1b2db507f24f54
#
_cell.length_a   1.000
_cell.length_b   1.000
_cell.length_c   1.000
_cell.angle_alpha   90.00
_cell.angle_beta   90.00
_cell.angle_gamma   90.00
#
_symmetry.space_group_name_H-M   'P 1'
#
loop_
_entity.id
_entity.type
_entity.pdbx_description
1 polymer ?
#
loop_
_entity_poly.entity_id
_entity_poly.type
_entity_poly.pdbx_seq_one_letter_code
_entity_poly.pdbx_strand_id
1 'polypeptide(L)'
;MKDNFDECLKMLLHHEGGYVNHPKDPGGETNLGVTKRVYEKWGGTKDMKDLTVEDVAPIYKKNYWDRCKCDDLESGVDWVVFDWAVNSGTGRSAKAIQKICGASQDGAIGPKTLALLSLIHI
;
A
#
# COMPACT_ATOMS: atom_id res chain seq x y z
N MET A 1 4.21 -8.37 -8.58
CA MET A 1 4.23 -8.43 -10.04
C MET A 1 3.57 -7.22 -10.64
N LYS A 2 4.09 -6.77 -11.75
CA LYS A 2 3.67 -5.52 -12.39
C LYS A 2 2.17 -5.43 -12.70
N ASP A 3 1.56 -6.53 -13.07
CA ASP A 3 0.15 -6.55 -13.46
C ASP A 3 -0.82 -6.87 -12.32
N ASN A 4 -0.32 -7.02 -11.11
CA ASN A 4 -1.13 -7.45 -9.98
C ASN A 4 -1.70 -6.30 -9.12
N PHE A 5 -1.28 -5.07 -9.39
CA PHE A 5 -1.70 -3.95 -8.54
C PHE A 5 -3.22 -3.81 -8.44
N ASP A 6 -3.91 -3.84 -9.57
CA ASP A 6 -5.37 -3.64 -9.59
C ASP A 6 -6.12 -4.70 -8.77
N GLU A 7 -5.70 -5.96 -8.89
CA GLU A 7 -6.31 -7.04 -8.12
C GLU A 7 -5.98 -6.95 -6.63
N CYS A 8 -4.73 -6.61 -6.30
CA CYS A 8 -4.32 -6.42 -4.91
C CYS A 8 -5.07 -5.26 -4.28
N LEU A 9 -5.26 -4.17 -5.00
CA LEU A 9 -6.04 -3.04 -4.51
C LEU A 9 -7.50 -3.42 -4.28
N LYS A 10 -8.11 -4.17 -5.19
CA LYS A 10 -9.46 -4.67 -5.02
C LYS A 10 -9.60 -5.51 -3.75
N MET A 11 -8.68 -6.43 -3.51
CA MET A 11 -8.70 -7.26 -2.31
C MET A 11 -8.54 -6.41 -1.05
N LEU A 12 -7.63 -5.44 -1.08
CA LEU A 12 -7.41 -4.53 0.03
C LEU A 12 -8.68 -3.74 0.35
N LEU A 13 -9.29 -3.13 -0.64
CA LEU A 13 -10.47 -2.28 -0.47
C LEU A 13 -11.72 -3.05 -0.09
N HIS A 14 -11.77 -4.33 -0.37
CA HIS A 14 -12.85 -5.19 0.10
C HIS A 14 -12.89 -5.24 1.64
N HIS A 15 -11.73 -5.16 2.28
CA HIS A 15 -11.62 -5.15 3.75
C HIS A 15 -11.62 -3.73 4.34
N GLU A 16 -11.11 -2.75 3.61
CA GLU A 16 -10.90 -1.37 4.08
C GLU A 16 -11.99 -0.40 3.63
N GLY A 17 -13.02 -0.87 2.96
CA GLY A 17 -13.97 -0.02 2.26
C GLY A 17 -14.91 0.79 3.15
N GLY A 18 -15.51 1.81 2.54
CA GLY A 18 -16.62 2.58 3.09
C GLY A 18 -16.24 4.00 3.52
N TYR A 19 -17.25 4.84 3.47
CA TYR A 19 -17.14 6.22 3.95
C TYR A 19 -17.38 6.26 5.45
N VAL A 20 -16.48 6.93 6.16
CA VAL A 20 -16.59 7.13 7.61
C VAL A 20 -16.24 8.58 7.93
N ASN A 21 -17.05 9.21 8.76
CA ASN A 21 -16.75 10.54 9.28
C ASN A 21 -16.65 10.48 10.81
N HIS A 22 -15.41 10.56 11.30
CA HIS A 22 -15.13 10.62 12.72
C HIS A 22 -14.76 12.06 13.08
N PRO A 23 -15.66 12.88 13.66
CA PRO A 23 -15.37 14.28 13.95
C PRO A 23 -14.18 14.51 14.86
N LYS A 24 -13.81 13.52 15.66
CA LYS A 24 -12.67 13.59 16.59
C LYS A 24 -11.36 13.10 15.98
N ASP A 25 -11.38 12.53 14.78
CA ASP A 25 -10.19 12.03 14.11
C ASP A 25 -9.40 13.19 13.50
N PRO A 26 -8.08 13.26 13.71
CA PRO A 26 -7.26 14.33 13.11
C PRO A 26 -7.28 14.35 11.59
N GLY A 27 -7.55 13.20 10.97
CA GLY A 27 -7.65 13.06 9.51
C GLY A 27 -8.98 13.51 8.92
N GLY A 28 -10.02 13.65 9.75
CA GLY A 28 -11.37 13.97 9.32
C GLY A 28 -12.08 12.80 8.65
N GLU A 29 -12.81 13.10 7.56
CA GLU A 29 -13.51 12.08 6.80
C GLU A 29 -12.55 11.08 6.16
N THR A 30 -12.99 9.84 6.04
CA THR A 30 -12.22 8.76 5.40
C THR A 30 -13.12 8.04 4.41
N ASN A 31 -12.63 7.74 3.24
CA ASN A 31 -13.33 6.89 2.28
C ASN A 31 -12.33 6.00 1.56
N LEU A 32 -12.69 4.74 1.38
CA LEU A 32 -11.83 3.74 0.75
C LEU A 32 -10.42 3.70 1.39
N GLY A 33 -10.36 3.90 2.71
CA GLY A 33 -9.12 3.88 3.46
C GLY A 33 -8.25 5.12 3.34
N VAL A 34 -8.69 6.15 2.60
CA VAL A 34 -7.95 7.40 2.40
C VAL A 34 -8.60 8.51 3.22
N THR A 35 -7.80 9.20 4.04
CA THR A 35 -8.28 10.34 4.81
C THR A 35 -8.40 11.57 3.93
N LYS A 36 -9.28 12.50 4.33
CA LYS A 36 -9.44 13.77 3.62
C LYS A 36 -8.12 14.54 3.55
N ARG A 37 -7.33 14.51 4.62
CA ARG A 37 -6.02 15.17 4.65
C ARG A 37 -5.10 14.64 3.55
N VAL A 38 -4.99 13.32 3.42
CA VAL A 38 -4.14 12.69 2.41
C VAL A 38 -4.67 12.97 1.00
N TYR A 39 -5.98 12.89 0.83
CA TYR A 39 -6.60 13.14 -0.47
C TYR A 39 -6.38 14.58 -0.94
N GLU A 40 -6.58 15.56 -0.07
CA GLU A 40 -6.35 16.98 -0.39
C GLU A 40 -4.88 17.27 -0.65
N LYS A 41 -3.98 16.68 0.14
CA LYS A 41 -2.54 16.81 -0.07
C LYS A 41 -2.10 16.22 -1.41
N TRP A 42 -2.80 15.18 -1.85
CA TRP A 42 -2.58 14.59 -3.18
C TRP A 42 -3.03 15.52 -4.31
N GLY A 43 -3.91 16.46 -4.03
CA GLY A 43 -4.48 17.39 -5.00
C GLY A 43 -5.92 17.09 -5.36
N GLY A 44 -6.58 16.26 -4.59
CA GLY A 44 -7.98 15.89 -4.82
C GLY A 44 -8.94 17.03 -4.51
N THR A 45 -10.01 17.11 -5.28
CA THR A 45 -11.01 18.18 -5.18
C THR A 45 -12.45 17.69 -5.03
N LYS A 46 -12.68 16.38 -5.10
CA LYS A 46 -14.02 15.80 -4.92
C LYS A 46 -14.42 15.77 -3.45
N ASP A 47 -15.73 15.69 -3.20
CA ASP A 47 -16.23 15.37 -1.87
C ASP A 47 -15.81 13.95 -1.49
N MET A 48 -15.43 13.75 -0.23
CA MET A 48 -14.96 12.45 0.24
C MET A 48 -15.98 11.32 0.02
N LYS A 49 -17.25 11.64 0.10
CA LYS A 49 -18.34 10.67 -0.13
C LYS A 49 -18.34 10.11 -1.55
N ASP A 50 -17.84 10.88 -2.51
CA ASP A 50 -17.91 10.57 -3.93
C ASP A 50 -16.66 9.89 -4.48
N LEU A 51 -15.68 9.57 -3.62
CA LEU A 51 -14.45 8.90 -4.05
C LEU A 51 -14.74 7.52 -4.62
N THR A 52 -14.11 7.25 -5.74
CA THR A 52 -14.15 5.93 -6.40
C THR A 52 -12.81 5.23 -6.29
N VAL A 53 -12.76 3.95 -6.64
CA VAL A 53 -11.51 3.19 -6.68
C VAL A 53 -10.49 3.87 -7.61
N GLU A 54 -10.94 4.39 -8.75
CA GLU A 54 -10.06 5.10 -9.67
C GLU A 54 -9.44 6.36 -9.06
N ASP A 55 -10.15 7.02 -8.17
CA ASP A 55 -9.63 8.22 -7.49
C ASP A 55 -8.52 7.88 -6.51
N VAL A 56 -8.62 6.76 -5.80
CA VAL A 56 -7.65 6.37 -4.76
C VAL A 56 -6.53 5.47 -5.26
N ALA A 57 -6.71 4.81 -6.39
CA ALA A 57 -5.71 3.89 -6.94
C ALA A 57 -4.33 4.55 -7.12
N PRO A 58 -4.20 5.75 -7.71
CA PRO A 58 -2.90 6.41 -7.84
C PRO A 58 -2.23 6.71 -6.49
N ILE A 59 -3.02 7.01 -5.48
CA ILE A 59 -2.52 7.29 -4.13
C ILE A 59 -1.90 6.02 -3.52
N TYR A 60 -2.63 4.90 -3.57
CA TYR A 60 -2.15 3.61 -3.09
C TYR A 60 -0.92 3.15 -3.88
N LYS A 61 -0.93 3.36 -5.20
CA LYS A 61 0.18 2.95 -6.05
C LYS A 61 1.45 3.70 -5.68
N LYS A 62 1.40 5.02 -5.64
CA LYS A 62 2.58 5.84 -5.37
C LYS A 62 3.08 5.69 -3.93
N ASN A 63 2.17 5.74 -2.96
CA ASN A 63 2.55 5.81 -1.55
C ASN A 63 2.89 4.46 -0.92
N TYR A 64 2.43 3.36 -1.50
CA TYR A 64 2.64 2.03 -0.93
C TYR A 64 3.23 1.04 -1.92
N TRP A 65 2.57 0.82 -3.05
CA TRP A 65 2.99 -0.17 -4.03
C TRP A 65 4.38 0.12 -4.61
N ASP A 66 4.57 1.34 -5.11
CA ASP A 66 5.83 1.73 -5.73
C ASP A 66 6.97 1.88 -4.71
N ARG A 67 6.65 2.37 -3.51
CA ARG A 67 7.65 2.49 -2.45
C ARG A 67 8.21 1.14 -2.02
N CYS A 68 7.40 0.10 -2.03
CA CYS A 68 7.83 -1.26 -1.69
C CYS A 68 8.30 -2.03 -2.91
N LYS A 69 8.38 -1.41 -4.06
CA LYS A 69 8.81 -2.03 -5.33
C LYS A 69 8.04 -3.30 -5.65
N CYS A 70 6.73 -3.25 -5.42
CA CYS A 70 5.88 -4.42 -5.59
C CYS A 70 5.80 -4.91 -7.04
N ASP A 71 6.05 -4.04 -8.04
CA ASP A 71 6.15 -4.48 -9.44
C ASP A 71 7.27 -5.51 -9.64
N ASP A 72 8.32 -5.44 -8.83
CA ASP A 72 9.48 -6.32 -8.91
C ASP A 72 9.38 -7.55 -8.02
N LEU A 73 8.30 -7.68 -7.24
CA LEU A 73 8.06 -8.81 -6.36
C LEU A 73 7.26 -9.90 -7.07
N GLU A 74 7.46 -11.14 -6.67
CA GLU A 74 6.67 -12.26 -7.18
C GLU A 74 5.21 -12.17 -6.74
N SER A 75 4.34 -12.81 -7.52
CA SER A 75 2.91 -12.90 -7.19
C SER A 75 2.73 -13.61 -5.85
N GLY A 76 1.97 -13.01 -4.97
CA GLY A 76 1.80 -13.43 -3.58
C GLY A 76 2.68 -12.64 -2.63
N VAL A 77 3.96 -12.50 -2.91
CA VAL A 77 4.86 -11.64 -2.12
C VAL A 77 4.43 -10.19 -2.26
N ASP A 78 4.09 -9.74 -3.45
CA ASP A 78 3.60 -8.39 -3.72
C ASP A 78 2.35 -8.07 -2.87
N TRP A 79 1.40 -8.99 -2.80
CA TRP A 79 0.19 -8.82 -1.99
C TRP A 79 0.50 -8.68 -0.50
N VAL A 80 1.34 -9.56 0.03
CA VAL A 80 1.68 -9.56 1.46
C VAL A 80 2.38 -8.26 1.83
N VAL A 81 3.35 -7.83 1.02
CA VAL A 81 4.11 -6.61 1.28
C VAL A 81 3.21 -5.38 1.18
N PHE A 82 2.35 -5.33 0.16
CA PHE A 82 1.43 -4.22 -0.05
C PHE A 82 0.41 -4.10 1.10
N ASP A 83 -0.25 -5.20 1.44
CA ASP A 83 -1.22 -5.23 2.54
C ASP A 83 -0.58 -4.79 3.86
N TRP A 84 0.61 -5.31 4.15
CA TRP A 84 1.34 -4.93 5.37
C TRP A 84 1.73 -3.46 5.35
N ALA A 85 2.16 -2.94 4.19
CA ALA A 85 2.54 -1.53 4.05
C ALA A 85 1.36 -0.59 4.31
N VAL A 86 0.19 -0.92 3.82
CA VAL A 86 -1.02 -0.13 4.04
C VAL A 86 -1.42 -0.14 5.52
N ASN A 87 -1.34 -1.30 6.16
CA ASN A 87 -1.77 -1.45 7.56
C ASN A 87 -0.75 -0.93 8.58
N SER A 88 0.53 -1.02 8.29
CA SER A 88 1.59 -0.75 9.28
C SER A 88 2.66 0.22 8.82
N GLY A 89 2.59 0.68 7.57
CA GLY A 89 3.59 1.58 6.98
C GLY A 89 4.61 0.85 6.13
N THR A 90 5.15 1.56 5.13
CA THR A 90 6.09 1.00 4.16
C THR A 90 7.41 0.57 4.80
N GLY A 91 7.91 1.36 5.76
CA GLY A 91 9.15 1.03 6.46
C GLY A 91 9.06 -0.27 7.25
N ARG A 92 7.97 -0.47 7.99
CA ARG A 92 7.75 -1.70 8.76
C ARG A 92 7.55 -2.91 7.85
N SER A 93 6.81 -2.75 6.77
CA SER A 93 6.62 -3.82 5.80
C SER A 93 7.94 -4.24 5.18
N ALA A 94 8.73 -3.27 4.73
CA ALA A 94 10.05 -3.54 4.14
C ALA A 94 10.98 -4.25 5.12
N LYS A 95 11.06 -3.77 6.36
CA LYS A 95 11.90 -4.39 7.39
C LYS A 95 11.46 -5.81 7.73
N ALA A 96 10.16 -6.05 7.77
CA ALA A 96 9.62 -7.39 8.06
C ALA A 96 10.00 -8.38 6.97
N ILE A 97 9.82 -8.00 5.71
CA ILE A 97 10.17 -8.89 4.59
C ILE A 97 11.69 -9.09 4.50
N GLN A 98 12.48 -8.07 4.80
CA GLN A 98 13.93 -8.16 4.86
C GLN A 98 14.38 -9.15 5.94
N LYS A 99 13.75 -9.12 7.10
CA LYS A 99 14.03 -10.08 8.17
C LYS A 99 13.75 -11.51 7.72
N ILE A 100 12.63 -11.71 7.04
CA ILE A 100 12.23 -13.05 6.56
C ILE A 100 13.23 -13.58 5.53
N CYS A 101 13.69 -12.75 4.60
CA CYS A 101 14.60 -13.20 3.54
C CYS A 101 16.11 -13.12 3.91
N GLY A 102 16.43 -12.62 5.09
CA GLY A 102 17.82 -12.52 5.54
C GLY A 102 18.58 -11.31 5.05
N ALA A 103 17.89 -10.29 4.57
CA ALA A 103 18.51 -9.03 4.14
C ALA A 103 18.73 -8.08 5.32
N SER A 104 19.56 -7.07 5.12
CA SER A 104 19.70 -5.98 6.09
C SER A 104 18.38 -5.25 6.26
N GLN A 105 17.97 -5.03 7.49
CA GLN A 105 16.68 -4.41 7.82
C GLN A 105 16.78 -2.88 7.82
N ASP A 106 17.09 -2.29 6.66
CA ASP A 106 17.22 -0.86 6.50
C ASP A 106 15.90 -0.15 6.09
N GLY A 107 14.86 -0.93 5.78
CA GLY A 107 13.55 -0.40 5.40
C GLY A 107 13.45 0.02 3.95
N ALA A 108 14.47 -0.21 3.15
CA ALA A 108 14.48 0.13 1.72
C ALA A 108 14.67 -1.14 0.89
N ILE A 109 13.68 -1.47 0.07
CA ILE A 109 13.75 -2.64 -0.80
C ILE A 109 14.59 -2.27 -2.03
N GLY A 110 15.83 -2.70 -2.00
CA GLY A 110 16.80 -2.48 -3.08
C GLY A 110 17.20 -3.78 -3.76
N PRO A 111 18.24 -3.72 -4.64
CA PRO A 111 18.67 -4.89 -5.42
C PRO A 111 19.02 -6.11 -4.58
N LYS A 112 19.67 -5.92 -3.42
CA LYS A 112 20.04 -7.03 -2.53
C LYS A 112 18.83 -7.73 -1.94
N THR A 113 17.85 -6.94 -1.47
CA THR A 113 16.60 -7.49 -0.93
C THR A 113 15.83 -8.22 -2.03
N LEU A 114 15.72 -7.63 -3.22
CA LEU A 114 15.01 -8.25 -4.34
C LEU A 114 15.68 -9.58 -4.77
N ALA A 115 17.01 -9.62 -4.78
CA ALA A 115 17.74 -10.85 -5.12
C ALA A 115 17.43 -11.97 -4.12
N LEU A 116 17.39 -11.66 -2.83
CA LEU A 116 17.08 -12.66 -1.79
C LEU A 116 15.61 -13.08 -1.86
N LEU A 117 14.70 -12.16 -2.12
CA LEU A 117 13.27 -12.45 -2.25
C LEU A 117 12.98 -13.35 -3.47
N SER A 118 13.77 -13.25 -4.53
CA SER A 118 13.58 -14.09 -5.71
C SER A 118 13.78 -15.58 -5.42
N LEU A 119 14.39 -15.92 -4.28
CA LEU A 119 14.59 -17.30 -3.85
C LEU A 119 13.42 -17.84 -3.02
N ILE A 120 12.45 -16.99 -2.69
CA ILE A 120 11.29 -17.38 -1.87
C ILE A 120 10.10 -17.62 -2.80
N HIS A 121 9.48 -18.78 -2.63
CA HIS A 121 8.26 -19.16 -3.35
C HIS A 121 7.10 -19.24 -2.38
N ILE A 122 6.03 -18.52 -2.69
CA ILE A 122 4.80 -18.53 -1.91
C ILE A 122 3.70 -19.24 -2.72
#